data_befe631f254ca583ad7e8c89f61e58af
#
_entry.id   befe631f254ca583ad7e8c89f61e58af
#
_cell.length_a   1.000
_cell.length_b   1.000
_cell.length_c   1.000
_cell.angle_alpha   90.00
_cell.angle_beta   90.00
_cell.angle_gamma   90.00
#
_symmetry.space_group_name_H-M   'P 1'
#
loop_
_entity.id
_entity.type
_entity.pdbx_description
1 polymer ?
#
loop_
_entity_poly.entity_id
_entity_poly.type
_entity_poly.pdbx_seq_one_letter_code
_entity_poly.pdbx_strand_id
1 'polypeptide(L)'
;MDAALFTKMLSDKNVLDLRKLGYKFPQADIKEFTELLKNGFYHSLPLKDFSGQDLVYLSNITQVHLSAAKVLLTPQNSTQLYGVKAMAEEIISTFTIEQVDFTRDSVRKILSGLAPTDESESRIFGMKKGLEFISDPANQITEESIYHLYEMAIGAYLPEEDRLLPGHFYRHDSVYVVGAKVEYTGLPWQALPERMGELVAFIYEDPEIDDLLKAALIHFYMAFLHPYFDGNGRMARLMHLWYLVQQGYFSALFVPL
;
A
#
# COMPACT_ATOMS: atom_id res chain seq x y z
N MET A 1 -20.38 -18.63 -22.84
CA MET A 1 -18.97 -18.95 -23.26
C MET A 1 -18.73 -20.45 -23.18
N ASP A 2 -18.09 -21.06 -24.15
CA ASP A 2 -17.69 -22.46 -24.04
C ASP A 2 -16.45 -22.64 -23.12
N ALA A 3 -16.27 -23.86 -22.59
CA ALA A 3 -15.21 -24.17 -21.64
C ALA A 3 -13.80 -24.01 -22.23
N ALA A 4 -13.63 -24.28 -23.54
CA ALA A 4 -12.33 -24.17 -24.21
C ALA A 4 -11.91 -22.69 -24.34
N LEU A 5 -12.84 -21.83 -24.72
CA LEU A 5 -12.60 -20.38 -24.82
C LEU A 5 -12.34 -19.78 -23.42
N PHE A 6 -13.13 -20.17 -22.40
CA PHE A 6 -12.91 -19.74 -21.03
C PHE A 6 -11.50 -20.10 -20.53
N THR A 7 -11.09 -21.37 -20.70
CA THR A 7 -9.78 -21.85 -20.31
C THR A 7 -8.66 -21.13 -21.06
N LYS A 8 -8.84 -20.87 -22.37
CA LYS A 8 -7.87 -20.13 -23.18
C LYS A 8 -7.70 -18.69 -22.68
N MET A 9 -8.78 -18.00 -22.32
CA MET A 9 -8.71 -16.65 -21.75
C MET A 9 -8.09 -16.64 -20.36
N LEU A 10 -8.46 -17.61 -19.50
CA LEU A 10 -7.92 -17.78 -18.16
C LEU A 10 -6.42 -18.03 -18.15
N SER A 11 -5.92 -18.77 -19.16
CA SER A 11 -4.48 -19.09 -19.32
C SER A 11 -3.68 -17.98 -19.99
N ASP A 12 -4.31 -16.88 -20.44
CA ASP A 12 -3.59 -15.80 -21.08
C ASP A 12 -2.77 -15.02 -20.04
N LYS A 13 -1.52 -14.69 -20.37
CA LYS A 13 -0.64 -13.90 -19.49
C LYS A 13 -1.17 -12.50 -19.13
N ASN A 14 -2.16 -12.00 -19.88
CA ASN A 14 -2.80 -10.72 -19.64
C ASN A 14 -4.22 -10.88 -19.07
N VAL A 15 -4.55 -12.01 -18.45
CA VAL A 15 -5.89 -12.34 -17.96
C VAL A 15 -6.50 -11.25 -17.08
N LEU A 16 -5.68 -10.53 -16.34
CA LEU A 16 -6.11 -9.43 -15.45
C LEU A 16 -6.13 -8.04 -16.14
N ASP A 17 -5.71 -7.96 -17.41
CA ASP A 17 -5.68 -6.71 -18.18
C ASP A 17 -6.71 -6.80 -19.31
N LEU A 18 -7.95 -6.40 -19.01
CA LEU A 18 -9.06 -6.45 -19.96
C LEU A 18 -8.78 -5.67 -21.26
N ARG A 19 -7.98 -4.60 -21.18
CA ARG A 19 -7.59 -3.83 -22.38
C ARG A 19 -6.68 -4.68 -23.30
N LYS A 20 -5.71 -5.36 -22.72
CA LYS A 20 -4.82 -6.25 -23.51
C LYS A 20 -5.53 -7.49 -24.00
N LEU A 21 -6.50 -8.03 -23.24
CA LEU A 21 -7.37 -9.09 -23.72
C LEU A 21 -8.20 -8.62 -24.93
N GLY A 22 -8.64 -7.35 -24.93
CA GLY A 22 -9.41 -6.75 -26.04
C GLY A 22 -8.70 -6.74 -27.40
N TYR A 23 -7.38 -6.86 -27.42
CA TYR A 23 -6.65 -7.03 -28.68
C TYR A 23 -6.67 -8.46 -29.24
N LYS A 24 -7.08 -9.45 -28.42
CA LYS A 24 -7.03 -10.88 -28.77
C LYS A 24 -8.39 -11.54 -28.89
N PHE A 25 -9.37 -11.02 -28.15
CA PHE A 25 -10.71 -11.60 -28.03
C PHE A 25 -11.79 -10.57 -28.31
N PRO A 26 -12.95 -10.98 -28.86
CA PRO A 26 -14.10 -10.11 -29.05
C PRO A 26 -14.60 -9.51 -27.73
N GLN A 27 -15.10 -8.28 -27.77
CA GLN A 27 -15.60 -7.60 -26.58
C GLN A 27 -16.77 -8.32 -25.88
N ALA A 28 -17.62 -9.02 -26.67
CA ALA A 28 -18.70 -9.83 -26.12
C ALA A 28 -18.16 -10.99 -25.27
N ASP A 29 -17.12 -11.68 -25.74
CA ASP A 29 -16.49 -12.77 -25.03
C ASP A 29 -15.79 -12.27 -23.74
N ILE A 30 -15.16 -11.10 -23.80
CA ILE A 30 -14.54 -10.49 -22.63
C ILE A 30 -15.59 -10.17 -21.57
N LYS A 31 -16.74 -9.62 -21.97
CA LYS A 31 -17.83 -9.31 -21.04
C LYS A 31 -18.35 -10.58 -20.36
N GLU A 32 -18.63 -11.62 -21.13
CA GLU A 32 -19.08 -12.90 -20.61
C GLU A 32 -18.05 -13.57 -19.71
N PHE A 33 -16.76 -13.54 -20.11
CA PHE A 33 -15.64 -14.00 -19.28
C PHE A 33 -15.56 -13.28 -17.95
N THR A 34 -15.65 -11.95 -17.97
CA THR A 34 -15.62 -11.12 -16.73
C THR A 34 -16.77 -11.46 -15.80
N GLU A 35 -17.99 -11.65 -16.33
CA GLU A 35 -19.15 -12.06 -15.49
C GLU A 35 -18.95 -13.47 -14.89
N LEU A 36 -18.40 -14.41 -15.64
CA LEU A 36 -18.08 -15.73 -15.10
C LEU A 36 -17.00 -15.67 -14.01
N LEU A 37 -15.99 -14.83 -14.17
CA LEU A 37 -14.95 -14.60 -13.15
C LEU A 37 -15.56 -14.00 -11.88
N LYS A 38 -16.41 -12.97 -12.00
CA LYS A 38 -17.08 -12.34 -10.87
C LYS A 38 -17.91 -13.34 -10.08
N ASN A 39 -18.66 -14.21 -10.75
CA ASN A 39 -19.55 -15.17 -10.10
C ASN A 39 -18.85 -16.39 -9.49
N GLY A 40 -17.65 -16.76 -10.00
CA GLY A 40 -16.99 -18.00 -9.61
C GLY A 40 -15.69 -17.83 -8.81
N PHE A 41 -15.03 -16.67 -8.92
CA PHE A 41 -13.68 -16.51 -8.41
C PHE A 41 -13.46 -15.23 -7.58
N TYR A 42 -14.41 -14.29 -7.59
CA TYR A 42 -14.29 -13.09 -6.80
C TYR A 42 -14.80 -13.32 -5.37
N HIS A 43 -14.05 -12.77 -4.43
CA HIS A 43 -14.41 -12.73 -3.02
C HIS A 43 -14.70 -11.29 -2.63
N SER A 44 -15.80 -11.08 -1.92
CA SER A 44 -16.15 -9.77 -1.40
C SER A 44 -15.24 -9.39 -0.22
N LEU A 45 -14.93 -8.11 -0.10
CA LEU A 45 -14.21 -7.53 1.03
C LEU A 45 -15.18 -6.66 1.84
N PRO A 46 -14.98 -6.55 3.16
CA PRO A 46 -15.73 -5.60 3.99
C PRO A 46 -15.20 -4.16 3.83
N LEU A 47 -14.74 -3.82 2.63
CA LEU A 47 -14.21 -2.52 2.25
C LEU A 47 -15.04 -1.97 1.09
N LYS A 48 -15.35 -0.68 1.13
CA LYS A 48 -16.23 -0.05 0.15
C LYS A 48 -15.45 0.76 -0.90
N ASP A 49 -15.95 0.76 -2.12
CA ASP A 49 -15.54 1.71 -3.15
C ASP A 49 -16.18 3.11 -2.91
N PHE A 50 -15.90 4.06 -3.81
CA PHE A 50 -16.44 5.43 -3.73
C PHE A 50 -17.96 5.51 -3.95
N SER A 51 -18.57 4.46 -4.48
CA SER A 51 -20.04 4.34 -4.66
C SER A 51 -20.72 3.62 -3.50
N GLY A 52 -19.96 3.13 -2.51
CA GLY A 52 -20.45 2.38 -1.37
C GLY A 52 -20.65 0.88 -1.66
N GLN A 53 -20.16 0.39 -2.82
CA GLN A 53 -20.19 -1.03 -3.15
C GLN A 53 -18.99 -1.76 -2.53
N ASP A 54 -19.19 -3.04 -2.18
CA ASP A 54 -18.10 -3.87 -1.68
C ASP A 54 -17.00 -4.02 -2.71
N LEU A 55 -15.76 -3.80 -2.29
CA LEU A 55 -14.61 -4.19 -3.07
C LEU A 55 -14.54 -5.72 -3.18
N VAL A 56 -13.95 -6.19 -4.25
CA VAL A 56 -13.74 -7.62 -4.48
C VAL A 56 -12.30 -7.88 -4.82
N TYR A 57 -11.82 -9.05 -4.44
CA TYR A 57 -10.52 -9.54 -4.88
C TYR A 57 -10.65 -10.89 -5.56
N LEU A 58 -9.66 -11.21 -6.36
CA LEU A 58 -9.61 -12.40 -7.16
C LEU A 58 -8.54 -13.33 -6.59
N SER A 59 -8.96 -14.48 -6.08
CA SER A 59 -8.04 -15.49 -5.56
C SER A 59 -7.77 -16.58 -6.61
N ASN A 60 -6.58 -17.17 -6.56
CA ASN A 60 -6.21 -18.41 -7.28
C ASN A 60 -6.24 -18.39 -8.82
N ILE A 61 -6.31 -17.22 -9.47
CA ILE A 61 -6.25 -17.15 -10.94
C ILE A 61 -4.82 -17.17 -11.47
N THR A 62 -3.86 -16.70 -10.70
CA THR A 62 -2.45 -16.76 -11.04
C THR A 62 -1.73 -17.74 -10.14
N GLN A 63 -0.70 -18.41 -10.67
CA GLN A 63 0.17 -19.28 -9.87
C GLN A 63 1.09 -18.43 -8.99
N VAL A 64 0.51 -17.68 -8.04
CA VAL A 64 1.27 -16.95 -7.05
C VAL A 64 1.63 -17.93 -5.94
N HIS A 65 2.91 -18.23 -5.79
CA HIS A 65 3.41 -19.11 -4.75
C HIS A 65 3.62 -18.33 -3.42
N LEU A 66 2.53 -17.94 -2.77
CA LEU A 66 2.58 -17.22 -1.48
C LEU A 66 3.40 -17.97 -0.42
N SER A 67 3.33 -19.31 -0.41
CA SER A 67 4.11 -20.12 0.52
C SER A 67 5.63 -19.94 0.35
N ALA A 68 6.13 -19.81 -0.87
CA ALA A 68 7.54 -19.54 -1.12
C ALA A 68 7.95 -18.14 -0.64
N ALA A 69 7.11 -17.13 -0.89
CA ALA A 69 7.32 -15.77 -0.39
C ALA A 69 7.32 -15.73 1.15
N LYS A 70 6.41 -16.44 1.80
CA LYS A 70 6.37 -16.56 3.28
C LYS A 70 7.66 -17.13 3.85
N VAL A 71 8.21 -18.18 3.23
CA VAL A 71 9.50 -18.77 3.67
C VAL A 71 10.63 -17.74 3.60
N LEU A 72 10.66 -16.92 2.54
CA LEU A 72 11.68 -15.87 2.39
C LEU A 72 11.51 -14.74 3.41
N LEU A 73 10.27 -14.43 3.80
CA LEU A 73 9.96 -13.36 4.74
C LEU A 73 10.01 -13.81 6.22
N THR A 74 10.05 -15.11 6.49
CA THR A 74 10.19 -15.65 7.85
C THR A 74 11.62 -15.42 8.37
N PRO A 75 11.83 -14.89 9.58
CA PRO A 75 13.14 -14.59 10.10
C PRO A 75 14.03 -15.83 10.19
N GLN A 76 15.13 -15.85 9.46
CA GLN A 76 16.24 -16.77 9.69
C GLN A 76 17.32 -15.99 10.42
N ASN A 77 17.30 -15.96 11.75
CA ASN A 77 18.36 -15.44 12.62
C ASN A 77 19.18 -14.25 12.06
N SER A 78 18.53 -13.19 11.61
CA SER A 78 19.21 -12.07 10.98
C SER A 78 19.61 -11.01 12.01
N THR A 79 20.89 -10.74 12.06
CA THR A 79 21.52 -9.75 12.91
C THR A 79 21.20 -8.31 12.47
N GLN A 80 21.23 -7.36 13.41
CA GLN A 80 20.96 -5.92 13.25
C GLN A 80 21.68 -5.24 12.06
N LEU A 81 22.74 -5.82 11.48
CA LEU A 81 23.50 -5.22 10.38
C LEU A 81 22.72 -5.17 9.06
N TYR A 82 21.76 -6.08 8.86
CA TYR A 82 20.91 -6.05 7.67
C TYR A 82 19.87 -4.92 7.73
N GLY A 83 19.39 -4.54 8.92
CA GLY A 83 18.35 -3.53 9.12
C GLY A 83 18.68 -2.17 8.48
N VAL A 84 19.86 -1.62 8.74
CA VAL A 84 20.25 -0.27 8.25
C VAL A 84 20.33 -0.23 6.72
N LYS A 85 20.89 -1.28 6.10
CA LYS A 85 20.97 -1.34 4.63
C LYS A 85 19.59 -1.47 3.98
N ALA A 86 18.73 -2.27 4.57
CA ALA A 86 17.38 -2.46 4.09
C ALA A 86 16.53 -1.19 4.24
N MET A 87 16.61 -0.50 5.38
CA MET A 87 16.00 0.82 5.55
C MET A 87 16.51 1.81 4.49
N ALA A 88 17.81 1.77 4.15
CA ALA A 88 18.36 2.64 3.11
C ALA A 88 17.70 2.36 1.74
N GLU A 89 17.60 1.11 1.36
CA GLU A 89 17.00 0.73 0.07
C GLU A 89 15.49 1.03 0.04
N GLU A 90 14.75 0.84 1.13
CA GLU A 90 13.33 1.22 1.22
C GLU A 90 13.14 2.74 1.08
N ILE A 91 13.94 3.55 1.79
CA ILE A 91 13.88 5.02 1.66
C ILE A 91 14.22 5.45 0.24
N ILE A 92 15.27 4.89 -0.36
CA ILE A 92 15.69 5.18 -1.73
C ILE A 92 14.60 4.79 -2.73
N SER A 93 14.03 3.59 -2.58
CA SER A 93 12.96 3.08 -3.45
C SER A 93 11.74 3.99 -3.37
N THR A 94 11.24 4.22 -2.16
CA THR A 94 10.03 5.02 -1.96
C THR A 94 10.18 6.46 -2.44
N PHE A 95 11.35 7.11 -2.22
CA PHE A 95 11.60 8.47 -2.68
C PHE A 95 11.77 8.54 -4.20
N THR A 96 12.35 7.51 -4.81
CA THR A 96 12.45 7.40 -6.27
C THR A 96 11.06 7.28 -6.91
N ILE A 97 10.19 6.45 -6.36
CA ILE A 97 8.81 6.25 -6.85
C ILE A 97 8.00 7.55 -6.74
N GLU A 98 8.10 8.23 -5.59
CA GLU A 98 7.36 9.47 -5.30
C GLU A 98 8.04 10.73 -5.88
N GLN A 99 9.16 10.59 -6.58
CA GLN A 99 9.95 11.70 -7.15
C GLN A 99 10.35 12.76 -6.10
N VAL A 100 10.59 12.30 -4.87
CA VAL A 100 11.10 13.15 -3.79
C VAL A 100 12.61 13.29 -3.94
N ASP A 101 13.14 14.52 -3.86
CA ASP A 101 14.57 14.78 -3.97
C ASP A 101 15.35 14.19 -2.80
N PHE A 102 16.42 13.46 -3.10
CA PHE A 102 17.36 12.92 -2.13
C PHE A 102 18.72 12.61 -2.76
N THR A 103 19.74 12.40 -1.93
CA THR A 103 21.00 11.79 -2.34
C THR A 103 21.27 10.52 -1.53
N ARG A 104 21.97 9.55 -2.13
CA ARG A 104 22.38 8.32 -1.41
C ARG A 104 23.29 8.64 -0.21
N ASP A 105 24.08 9.69 -0.29
CA ASP A 105 24.97 10.10 0.79
C ASP A 105 24.18 10.73 1.95
N SER A 106 23.12 11.51 1.67
CA SER A 106 22.20 12.02 2.69
C SER A 106 21.48 10.86 3.41
N VAL A 107 21.03 9.83 2.66
CA VAL A 107 20.42 8.64 3.28
C VAL A 107 21.43 7.95 4.23
N ARG A 108 22.65 7.71 3.79
CA ARG A 108 23.71 7.10 4.64
C ARG A 108 24.00 7.94 5.86
N LYS A 109 24.13 9.26 5.70
CA LYS A 109 24.36 10.23 6.77
C LYS A 109 23.28 10.12 7.86
N ILE A 110 22.01 10.19 7.48
CA ILE A 110 20.88 10.14 8.42
C ILE A 110 20.78 8.78 9.10
N LEU A 111 20.97 7.69 8.35
CA LEU A 111 20.93 6.34 8.92
C LEU A 111 22.11 6.06 9.86
N SER A 112 23.24 6.74 9.70
CA SER A 112 24.37 6.67 10.64
C SER A 112 24.13 7.47 11.94
N GLY A 113 22.99 8.15 12.08
CA GLY A 113 22.60 8.88 13.29
C GLY A 113 22.97 10.36 13.29
N LEU A 114 23.45 10.91 12.18
CA LEU A 114 23.73 12.34 12.08
C LEU A 114 22.41 13.12 11.92
N ALA A 115 22.37 14.33 12.49
CA ALA A 115 21.21 15.20 12.39
C ALA A 115 21.01 15.73 10.95
N PRO A 116 19.76 15.93 10.52
CA PRO A 116 19.47 16.57 9.24
C PRO A 116 19.90 18.04 9.24
N THR A 117 20.40 18.50 8.09
CA THR A 117 20.87 19.87 7.89
C THR A 117 20.08 20.65 6.84
N ASP A 118 19.20 19.97 6.11
CA ASP A 118 18.31 20.56 5.11
C ASP A 118 16.94 19.84 5.09
N GLU A 119 16.04 20.31 4.23
CA GLU A 119 14.70 19.74 4.10
C GLU A 119 14.69 18.31 3.54
N SER A 120 15.56 18.02 2.57
CA SER A 120 15.67 16.68 2.00
C SER A 120 16.12 15.66 3.06
N GLU A 121 17.14 16.00 3.85
CA GLU A 121 17.60 15.18 4.97
C GLU A 121 16.53 15.06 6.07
N SER A 122 15.74 16.10 6.30
CA SER A 122 14.64 16.08 7.26
C SER A 122 13.53 15.08 6.82
N ARG A 123 13.22 15.03 5.53
CA ARG A 123 12.28 14.03 4.97
C ARG A 123 12.83 12.60 5.11
N ILE A 124 14.13 12.40 4.85
CA ILE A 124 14.79 11.11 5.08
C ILE A 124 14.71 10.70 6.56
N PHE A 125 14.96 11.66 7.46
CA PHE A 125 14.87 11.43 8.91
C PHE A 125 13.45 11.06 9.35
N GLY A 126 12.43 11.69 8.79
CA GLY A 126 11.03 11.32 9.00
C GLY A 126 10.76 9.88 8.59
N MET A 127 11.12 9.48 7.38
CA MET A 127 10.95 8.10 6.90
C MET A 127 11.70 7.07 7.76
N LYS A 128 12.93 7.40 8.21
CA LYS A 128 13.67 6.57 9.17
C LYS A 128 12.86 6.35 10.44
N LYS A 129 12.33 7.41 11.05
CA LYS A 129 11.48 7.30 12.25
C LYS A 129 10.23 6.46 12.00
N GLY A 130 9.58 6.62 10.84
CA GLY A 130 8.43 5.82 10.46
C GLY A 130 8.76 4.33 10.38
N LEU A 131 9.87 3.97 9.74
CA LEU A 131 10.36 2.59 9.65
C LEU A 131 10.74 2.03 11.03
N GLU A 132 11.38 2.82 11.90
CA GLU A 132 11.67 2.43 13.28
C GLU A 132 10.39 2.19 14.08
N PHE A 133 9.37 3.05 13.93
CA PHE A 133 8.08 2.92 14.60
C PHE A 133 7.35 1.63 14.20
N ILE A 134 7.23 1.35 12.91
CA ILE A 134 6.54 0.14 12.43
C ILE A 134 7.32 -1.15 12.70
N SER A 135 8.62 -1.05 12.98
CA SER A 135 9.47 -2.20 13.33
C SER A 135 9.19 -2.73 14.74
N ASP A 136 8.54 -1.96 15.59
CA ASP A 136 8.14 -2.39 16.94
C ASP A 136 6.76 -3.06 16.88
N PRO A 137 6.66 -4.39 17.11
CA PRO A 137 5.38 -5.10 17.07
C PRO A 137 4.41 -4.70 18.19
N ALA A 138 4.87 -3.98 19.21
CA ALA A 138 4.01 -3.42 20.26
C ALA A 138 3.14 -2.28 19.76
N ASN A 139 3.54 -1.60 18.69
CA ASN A 139 2.75 -0.53 18.09
C ASN A 139 1.56 -1.13 17.34
N GLN A 140 0.35 -0.98 17.89
CA GLN A 140 -0.89 -1.47 17.29
C GLN A 140 -1.37 -0.52 16.17
N ILE A 141 -1.96 -1.07 15.11
CA ILE A 141 -2.55 -0.29 14.02
C ILE A 141 -3.92 0.21 14.46
N THR A 142 -4.03 1.49 14.78
CA THR A 142 -5.29 2.18 15.10
C THR A 142 -5.35 3.47 14.29
N GLU A 143 -6.50 4.12 14.20
CA GLU A 143 -6.60 5.42 13.52
C GLU A 143 -5.63 6.45 14.11
N GLU A 144 -5.50 6.50 15.45
CA GLU A 144 -4.56 7.40 16.12
C GLU A 144 -3.09 7.08 15.77
N SER A 145 -2.72 5.81 15.79
CA SER A 145 -1.33 5.41 15.49
C SER A 145 -0.99 5.56 14.00
N ILE A 146 -1.96 5.39 13.10
CA ILE A 146 -1.82 5.71 11.67
C ILE A 146 -1.56 7.21 11.48
N TYR A 147 -2.36 8.06 12.14
CA TYR A 147 -2.14 9.50 12.12
C TYR A 147 -0.77 9.89 12.71
N HIS A 148 -0.40 9.31 13.85
CA HIS A 148 0.90 9.54 14.48
C HIS A 148 2.06 9.12 13.56
N LEU A 149 1.96 7.96 12.91
CA LEU A 149 2.93 7.50 11.93
C LEU A 149 3.03 8.48 10.75
N TYR A 150 1.89 8.94 10.22
CA TYR A 150 1.86 9.93 9.15
C TYR A 150 2.57 11.22 9.53
N GLU A 151 2.23 11.82 10.66
CA GLU A 151 2.86 13.05 11.14
C GLU A 151 4.36 12.88 11.36
N MET A 152 4.76 11.78 12.00
CA MET A 152 6.17 11.47 12.29
C MET A 152 7.01 11.26 11.04
N ALA A 153 6.48 10.53 10.05
CA ALA A 153 7.23 10.12 8.88
C ALA A 153 7.16 11.13 7.73
N ILE A 154 6.06 11.87 7.60
CA ILE A 154 5.73 12.62 6.40
C ILE A 154 5.18 14.02 6.73
N GLY A 155 4.06 14.12 7.44
CA GLY A 155 3.28 15.35 7.62
C GLY A 155 4.08 16.53 8.15
N ALA A 156 4.91 16.30 9.19
CA ALA A 156 5.75 17.34 9.77
C ALA A 156 6.80 17.93 8.80
N TYR A 157 7.06 17.28 7.67
CA TYR A 157 8.09 17.65 6.68
C TYR A 157 7.51 18.15 5.36
N LEU A 158 6.19 18.32 5.30
CA LEU A 158 5.50 18.89 4.14
C LEU A 158 5.47 20.42 4.21
N PRO A 159 5.32 21.09 3.05
CA PRO A 159 4.94 22.50 2.99
C PRO A 159 3.66 22.77 3.80
N GLU A 160 3.50 24.00 4.31
CA GLU A 160 2.37 24.34 5.20
C GLU A 160 1.01 24.10 4.54
N GLU A 161 0.89 24.37 3.25
CA GLU A 161 -0.30 24.18 2.44
C GLU A 161 -0.76 22.72 2.30
N ASP A 162 0.17 21.78 2.43
CA ASP A 162 -0.10 20.34 2.31
C ASP A 162 -0.28 19.65 3.67
N ARG A 163 -0.16 20.40 4.77
CA ARG A 163 -0.32 19.87 6.13
C ARG A 163 -1.78 19.75 6.52
N LEU A 164 -2.04 18.78 7.38
CA LEU A 164 -3.34 18.67 8.02
C LEU A 164 -3.57 19.83 8.99
N LEU A 165 -4.81 20.27 9.09
CA LEU A 165 -5.20 21.23 10.13
C LEU A 165 -5.12 20.61 11.53
N PRO A 166 -4.81 21.38 12.56
CA PRO A 166 -4.79 20.89 13.93
C PRO A 166 -6.11 20.16 14.30
N GLY A 167 -5.99 18.97 14.84
CA GLY A 167 -7.14 18.13 15.22
C GLY A 167 -7.78 17.33 14.08
N HIS A 168 -7.28 17.42 12.87
CA HIS A 168 -7.72 16.61 11.74
C HIS A 168 -6.78 15.42 11.54
N PHE A 169 -7.34 14.21 11.46
CA PHE A 169 -6.59 12.98 11.15
C PHE A 169 -6.41 12.80 9.65
N TYR A 170 -7.25 13.43 8.86
CA TYR A 170 -7.32 13.29 7.40
C TYR A 170 -7.46 14.68 6.76
N ARG A 171 -7.23 14.72 5.45
CA ARG A 171 -7.45 15.94 4.66
C ARG A 171 -8.87 16.46 4.87
N HIS A 172 -9.01 17.74 4.76
CA HIS A 172 -10.24 18.49 4.99
C HIS A 172 -10.78 19.14 3.70
N ASP A 173 -10.22 18.78 2.55
CA ASP A 173 -10.63 19.26 1.23
C ASP A 173 -10.46 18.17 0.17
N SER A 174 -10.93 18.45 -1.03
CA SER A 174 -10.86 17.57 -2.18
C SER A 174 -9.43 17.46 -2.72
N VAL A 175 -9.06 16.27 -3.18
CA VAL A 175 -7.81 16.02 -3.89
C VAL A 175 -8.08 15.42 -5.26
N TYR A 176 -7.19 15.72 -6.19
CA TYR A 176 -7.22 15.19 -7.55
C TYR A 176 -5.95 14.36 -7.75
N VAL A 177 -6.12 13.09 -8.08
CA VAL A 177 -4.99 12.24 -8.48
C VAL A 177 -4.72 12.52 -9.95
N VAL A 178 -3.58 13.10 -10.23
CA VAL A 178 -3.20 13.59 -11.54
C VAL A 178 -1.97 12.83 -12.04
N GLY A 179 -2.14 12.10 -13.15
CA GLY A 179 -1.01 11.62 -13.96
C GLY A 179 -0.82 12.52 -15.18
N ALA A 180 -0.67 11.94 -16.38
CA ALA A 180 -0.71 12.68 -17.64
C ALA A 180 -2.08 13.32 -17.93
N LYS A 181 -3.11 12.87 -17.22
CA LYS A 181 -4.49 13.40 -17.16
C LYS A 181 -4.94 13.34 -15.72
N VAL A 182 -6.02 14.06 -15.36
CA VAL A 182 -6.75 13.79 -14.12
C VAL A 182 -7.24 12.34 -14.17
N GLU A 183 -6.72 11.50 -13.31
CA GLU A 183 -7.03 10.07 -13.29
C GLU A 183 -8.32 9.80 -12.53
N TYR A 184 -8.46 10.38 -11.35
CA TYR A 184 -9.72 10.37 -10.60
C TYR A 184 -9.76 11.48 -9.54
N THR A 185 -10.96 11.82 -9.11
CA THR A 185 -11.19 12.66 -7.92
C THR A 185 -11.20 11.74 -6.70
N GLY A 186 -10.46 12.11 -5.66
CA GLY A 186 -10.44 11.36 -4.41
C GLY A 186 -11.83 11.24 -3.76
N LEU A 187 -11.97 10.30 -2.84
CA LEU A 187 -13.19 10.17 -2.02
C LEU A 187 -13.54 11.53 -1.37
N PRO A 188 -14.83 11.90 -1.27
CA PRO A 188 -15.22 13.06 -0.47
C PRO A 188 -14.60 12.97 0.93
N TRP A 189 -13.90 14.00 1.34
CA TRP A 189 -13.11 13.96 2.58
C TRP A 189 -13.96 13.68 3.83
N GLN A 190 -15.26 14.06 3.80
CA GLN A 190 -16.19 13.78 4.89
C GLN A 190 -16.43 12.29 5.14
N ALA A 191 -16.22 11.45 4.14
CA ALA A 191 -16.37 9.99 4.24
C ALA A 191 -15.08 9.29 4.73
N LEU A 192 -13.95 10.00 4.79
CA LEU A 192 -12.67 9.40 5.18
C LEU A 192 -12.68 8.76 6.57
N PRO A 193 -13.26 9.39 7.62
CA PRO A 193 -13.28 8.76 8.95
C PRO A 193 -13.98 7.38 8.95
N GLU A 194 -15.13 7.26 8.28
CA GLU A 194 -15.85 5.99 8.15
C GLU A 194 -15.01 4.95 7.41
N ARG A 195 -14.42 5.32 6.27
CA ARG A 195 -13.63 4.40 5.43
C ARG A 195 -12.32 3.98 6.08
N MET A 196 -11.69 4.86 6.83
CA MET A 196 -10.48 4.53 7.60
C MET A 196 -10.81 3.62 8.79
N GLY A 197 -11.96 3.83 9.43
CA GLY A 197 -12.47 2.91 10.45
C GLY A 197 -12.73 1.50 9.87
N GLU A 198 -13.34 1.39 8.67
CA GLU A 198 -13.50 0.12 7.94
C GLU A 198 -12.14 -0.55 7.65
N LEU A 199 -11.12 0.22 7.24
CA LEU A 199 -9.77 -0.30 7.03
C LEU A 199 -9.17 -0.87 8.31
N VAL A 200 -9.29 -0.16 9.42
CA VAL A 200 -8.77 -0.64 10.71
C VAL A 200 -9.52 -1.90 11.15
N ALA A 201 -10.84 -1.95 11.03
CA ALA A 201 -11.63 -3.14 11.30
C ALA A 201 -11.18 -4.32 10.43
N PHE A 202 -11.03 -4.12 9.12
CA PHE A 202 -10.57 -5.14 8.18
C PHE A 202 -9.20 -5.72 8.56
N ILE A 203 -8.29 -4.91 9.09
CA ILE A 203 -6.96 -5.38 9.53
C ILE A 203 -7.09 -6.50 10.57
N TYR A 204 -8.07 -6.42 11.46
CA TYR A 204 -8.21 -7.35 12.60
C TYR A 204 -9.28 -8.43 12.41
N GLU A 205 -10.29 -8.22 11.57
CA GLU A 205 -11.51 -9.02 11.57
C GLU A 205 -11.55 -10.20 10.58
N ASP A 206 -10.67 -10.25 9.59
CA ASP A 206 -10.72 -11.30 8.57
C ASP A 206 -9.49 -12.22 8.59
N PRO A 207 -9.56 -13.34 9.32
CA PRO A 207 -8.45 -14.29 9.43
C PRO A 207 -8.30 -15.24 8.23
N GLU A 208 -9.27 -15.29 7.30
CA GLU A 208 -9.28 -16.23 6.18
C GLU A 208 -8.41 -15.77 5.00
N ILE A 209 -8.15 -14.47 4.90
CA ILE A 209 -7.30 -13.90 3.86
C ILE A 209 -5.83 -14.13 4.22
N ASP A 210 -5.05 -14.66 3.27
CA ASP A 210 -3.61 -14.81 3.43
C ASP A 210 -2.92 -13.47 3.78
N ASP A 211 -2.00 -13.47 4.76
CA ASP A 211 -1.38 -12.25 5.28
C ASP A 211 -0.69 -11.41 4.20
N LEU A 212 -0.03 -12.05 3.23
CA LEU A 212 0.64 -11.31 2.15
C LEU A 212 -0.37 -10.65 1.22
N LEU A 213 -1.48 -11.34 0.96
CA LEU A 213 -2.58 -10.77 0.19
C LEU A 213 -3.26 -9.65 0.97
N LYS A 214 -3.50 -9.84 2.26
CA LYS A 214 -4.10 -8.83 3.14
C LYS A 214 -3.22 -7.58 3.22
N ALA A 215 -1.91 -7.72 3.35
CA ALA A 215 -0.97 -6.60 3.28
C ALA A 215 -1.10 -5.82 1.97
N ALA A 216 -1.21 -6.53 0.83
CA ALA A 216 -1.39 -5.89 -0.48
C ALA A 216 -2.75 -5.17 -0.59
N LEU A 217 -3.82 -5.72 -0.01
CA LEU A 217 -5.14 -5.09 0.04
C LEU A 217 -5.14 -3.84 0.93
N ILE A 218 -4.45 -3.86 2.07
CA ILE A 218 -4.25 -2.70 2.95
C ILE A 218 -3.51 -1.59 2.20
N HIS A 219 -2.42 -1.94 1.50
CA HIS A 219 -1.68 -1.00 0.65
C HIS A 219 -2.58 -0.37 -0.41
N PHE A 220 -3.28 -1.21 -1.16
CA PHE A 220 -4.20 -0.74 -2.21
C PHE A 220 -5.26 0.19 -1.65
N TYR A 221 -5.93 -0.21 -0.57
CA TYR A 221 -7.05 0.56 -0.02
C TYR A 221 -6.60 1.90 0.57
N MET A 222 -5.45 1.92 1.25
CA MET A 222 -4.84 3.16 1.73
C MET A 222 -4.52 4.13 0.59
N ALA A 223 -3.92 3.63 -0.49
CA ALA A 223 -3.65 4.44 -1.68
C ALA A 223 -4.93 4.87 -2.40
N PHE A 224 -5.96 4.02 -2.43
CA PHE A 224 -7.26 4.29 -3.06
C PHE A 224 -8.05 5.37 -2.32
N LEU A 225 -8.12 5.33 -0.99
CA LEU A 225 -8.80 6.33 -0.18
C LEU A 225 -8.14 7.72 -0.27
N HIS A 226 -6.82 7.73 -0.42
CA HIS A 226 -6.03 8.95 -0.52
C HIS A 226 -6.32 9.93 0.63
N PRO A 227 -6.09 9.54 1.90
CA PRO A 227 -6.59 10.29 3.06
C PRO A 227 -5.83 11.58 3.37
N TYR A 228 -4.69 11.82 2.74
CA TYR A 228 -3.84 12.98 2.96
C TYR A 228 -3.71 13.84 1.71
N PHE A 229 -3.23 15.08 1.85
CA PHE A 229 -2.93 15.95 0.71
C PHE A 229 -1.70 15.46 -0.06
N ASP A 230 -0.65 15.03 0.64
CA ASP A 230 0.55 14.40 0.07
C ASP A 230 1.02 13.23 0.95
N GLY A 231 1.89 12.37 0.38
CA GLY A 231 2.51 11.25 1.07
C GLY A 231 1.67 9.98 1.12
N ASN A 232 0.55 9.90 0.40
CA ASN A 232 -0.33 8.73 0.41
C ASN A 232 0.36 7.45 -0.07
N GLY A 233 1.20 7.52 -1.10
CA GLY A 233 1.98 6.37 -1.57
C GLY A 233 2.99 5.89 -0.53
N ARG A 234 3.68 6.82 0.14
CA ARG A 234 4.61 6.51 1.25
C ARG A 234 3.87 5.85 2.42
N MET A 235 2.70 6.40 2.80
CA MET A 235 1.88 5.80 3.85
C MET A 235 1.35 4.41 3.48
N ALA A 236 0.91 4.21 2.24
CA ALA A 236 0.44 2.90 1.79
C ALA A 236 1.54 1.83 1.91
N ARG A 237 2.79 2.16 1.55
CA ARG A 237 3.95 1.27 1.74
C ARG A 237 4.26 1.03 3.21
N LEU A 238 4.28 2.07 4.05
CA LEU A 238 4.47 1.91 5.49
C LEU A 238 3.38 1.03 6.12
N MET A 239 2.10 1.20 5.75
CA MET A 239 1.00 0.38 6.25
C MET A 239 1.13 -1.09 5.84
N HIS A 240 1.55 -1.37 4.60
CA HIS A 240 1.85 -2.71 4.12
C HIS A 240 2.93 -3.39 4.98
N LEU A 241 4.06 -2.72 5.16
CA LEU A 241 5.18 -3.22 5.96
C LEU A 241 4.79 -3.39 7.43
N TRP A 242 4.06 -2.43 8.00
CA TRP A 242 3.63 -2.47 9.39
C TRP A 242 2.72 -3.67 9.66
N TYR A 243 1.73 -3.91 8.80
CA TYR A 243 0.89 -5.09 8.91
C TYR A 243 1.72 -6.39 8.88
N LEU A 244 2.65 -6.52 7.93
CA LEU A 244 3.51 -7.69 7.84
C LEU A 244 4.38 -7.89 9.09
N VAL A 245 4.92 -6.83 9.66
CA VAL A 245 5.66 -6.89 10.93
C VAL A 245 4.78 -7.42 12.06
N GLN A 246 3.55 -6.95 12.18
CA GLN A 246 2.60 -7.44 13.19
C GLN A 246 2.23 -8.91 13.00
N GLN A 247 2.25 -9.42 11.76
CA GLN A 247 2.06 -10.84 11.47
C GLN A 247 3.35 -11.67 11.63
N GLY A 248 4.45 -11.05 12.11
CA GLY A 248 5.73 -11.74 12.35
C GLY A 248 6.66 -11.85 11.14
N TYR A 249 6.32 -11.22 10.02
CA TYR A 249 7.17 -11.20 8.82
C TYR A 249 8.22 -10.07 8.85
N PHE A 250 9.06 -10.05 9.87
CA PHE A 250 10.07 -8.98 10.07
C PHE A 250 11.02 -8.82 8.89
N SER A 251 11.27 -9.89 8.13
CA SER A 251 12.10 -9.81 6.94
C SER A 251 11.48 -9.01 5.79
N ALA A 252 10.19 -8.68 5.86
CA ALA A 252 9.55 -7.77 4.91
C ALA A 252 10.19 -6.38 4.93
N LEU A 253 10.68 -5.92 6.08
CA LEU A 253 11.43 -4.67 6.20
C LEU A 253 12.76 -4.66 5.41
N PHE A 254 13.20 -5.81 4.90
CA PHE A 254 14.45 -5.97 4.14
C PHE A 254 14.21 -6.15 2.64
N VAL A 255 12.98 -6.11 2.21
CA VAL A 255 12.59 -6.21 0.79
C VAL A 255 11.89 -4.90 0.41
N PRO A 256 12.55 -3.99 -0.34
CA PRO A 256 11.93 -2.74 -0.76
C PRO A 256 10.67 -2.99 -1.61
N LEU A 257 9.65 -2.20 -1.37
CA LEU A 257 8.38 -2.24 -2.11
C LEU A 257 8.42 -1.37 -3.36
#